data_50e304e90b891cc8d78568ebcadaf9ab
#
_entry.id   50e304e90b891cc8d78568ebcadaf9ab
#
_cell.length_a   1.000
_cell.length_b   1.000
_cell.length_c   1.000
_cell.angle_alpha   90.00
_cell.angle_beta   90.00
_cell.angle_gamma   90.00
#
_symmetry.space_group_name_H-M   'P 1'
#
loop_
_entity.id
_entity.type
_entity.pdbx_description
1 polymer ?
#
loop_
_entity_poly.entity_id
_entity_poly.type
_entity_poly.pdbx_seq_one_letter_code
_entity_poly.pdbx_strand_id
1 'polypeptide(L)'
;MPSRRQPLQDAASHRCGKVLLIDDDPALLWLMGQAFAAAGYTTISAENGRMGLRMLDAHKPDLVVTDIVMPEMEGIGAILQIRRKASPPKIIAISGAGTGGRRNYLSWAKHLGADAVLAKPFRMSQIVALSNRLIDNNSNHLEGQGS
;
A
#
# COMPACT_ATOMS: atom_id res chain seq x y z
N MET A 1 3.27 12.37 -33.56
CA MET A 1 2.59 12.10 -32.83
C MET A 1 2.66 11.60 -31.42
N PRO A 2 3.80 11.28 -30.91
CA PRO A 2 3.85 10.83 -29.53
C PRO A 2 3.29 11.82 -28.54
N SER A 3 3.34 13.08 -28.86
CA SER A 3 2.91 14.10 -27.90
C SER A 3 1.42 14.00 -27.57
N ARG A 4 0.65 13.47 -28.49
CA ARG A 4 -0.77 13.39 -28.21
C ARG A 4 -1.11 12.35 -27.17
N ARG A 5 -0.38 11.26 -27.19
CA ARG A 5 -0.62 10.24 -26.17
C ARG A 5 -0.09 10.66 -24.82
N GLN A 6 0.91 11.48 -24.83
CA GLN A 6 1.55 11.86 -23.59
C GLN A 6 0.62 12.57 -22.60
N PRO A 7 -0.21 13.49 -23.04
CA PRO A 7 -1.11 14.13 -22.07
C PRO A 7 -2.03 13.13 -21.37
N LEU A 8 -2.52 12.16 -22.10
CA LEU A 8 -3.38 11.16 -21.49
C LEU A 8 -2.60 10.28 -20.53
N GLN A 9 -1.40 9.89 -20.94
CA GLN A 9 -0.56 9.10 -20.08
C GLN A 9 -0.15 9.87 -18.85
N ASP A 10 0.15 11.12 -19.03
CA ASP A 10 0.52 11.96 -17.90
C ASP A 10 -0.63 12.10 -16.93
N ALA A 11 -1.83 12.27 -17.42
CA ALA A 11 -2.97 12.37 -16.56
C ALA A 11 -3.16 11.09 -15.77
N ALA A 12 -2.99 9.95 -16.40
CA ALA A 12 -3.07 8.67 -15.71
C ALA A 12 -1.97 8.55 -14.67
N SER A 13 -0.77 8.98 -15.00
CA SER A 13 0.35 8.92 -14.06
C SER A 13 0.11 9.80 -12.85
N HIS A 14 -0.50 10.96 -13.06
CA HIS A 14 -0.77 11.86 -11.95
C HIS A 14 -1.76 11.29 -10.95
N ARG A 15 -2.63 10.38 -11.40
CA ARG A 15 -3.59 9.77 -10.51
C ARG A 15 -2.96 8.71 -9.63
N CYS A 16 -1.81 8.23 -10.04
CA CYS A 16 -1.10 7.23 -9.28
C CYS A 16 -0.05 7.92 -8.45
N GLY A 17 0.07 7.53 -7.24
CA GLY A 17 0.99 8.17 -6.34
C GLY A 17 2.19 7.30 -6.05
N LYS A 18 2.66 7.43 -4.85
CA LYS A 18 3.83 6.74 -4.37
C LYS A 18 3.39 5.66 -3.39
N VAL A 19 3.88 4.45 -3.58
CA VAL A 19 3.50 3.29 -2.76
C VAL A 19 4.73 2.76 -2.05
N LEU A 20 4.60 2.56 -0.75
CA LEU A 20 5.63 1.91 0.05
C LEU A 20 5.20 0.46 0.28
N LEU A 21 6.06 -0.47 -0.10
CA LEU A 21 5.81 -1.90 0.03
C LEU A 21 6.70 -2.46 1.13
N ILE A 22 6.09 -3.07 2.13
CA ILE A 22 6.82 -3.64 3.26
C ILE A 22 6.52 -5.12 3.36
N ASP A 23 7.53 -5.96 3.18
CA ASP A 23 7.37 -7.41 3.24
C ASP A 23 8.76 -8.02 3.37
N ASP A 24 8.88 -9.09 4.13
CA ASP A 24 10.17 -9.74 4.29
C ASP A 24 10.47 -10.74 3.17
N ASP A 25 9.58 -10.90 2.22
CA ASP A 25 9.77 -11.76 1.06
C ASP A 25 10.23 -10.92 -0.13
N PRO A 26 11.52 -11.01 -0.50
CA PRO A 26 12.01 -10.16 -1.59
C PRO A 26 11.39 -10.49 -2.94
N ALA A 27 10.99 -11.72 -3.16
CA ALA A 27 10.33 -12.08 -4.42
C ALA A 27 8.99 -11.39 -4.54
N LEU A 28 8.23 -11.37 -3.46
CA LEU A 28 6.93 -10.69 -3.47
C LEU A 28 7.10 -9.19 -3.62
N LEU A 29 8.08 -8.61 -2.94
CA LEU A 29 8.36 -7.19 -3.10
C LEU A 29 8.66 -6.85 -4.55
N TRP A 30 9.45 -7.70 -5.21
CA TRP A 30 9.79 -7.47 -6.60
C TRP A 30 8.54 -7.54 -7.49
N LEU A 31 7.73 -8.58 -7.28
CA LEU A 31 6.51 -8.74 -8.09
C LEU A 31 5.55 -7.58 -7.90
N MET A 32 5.33 -7.18 -6.66
CA MET A 32 4.46 -6.04 -6.41
C MET A 32 5.03 -4.78 -7.01
N GLY A 33 6.34 -4.59 -6.88
CA GLY A 33 6.99 -3.42 -7.45
C GLY A 33 6.77 -3.32 -8.94
N GLN A 34 6.88 -4.44 -9.65
CA GLN A 34 6.65 -4.47 -11.08
C GLN A 34 5.20 -4.13 -11.42
N ALA A 35 4.27 -4.72 -10.67
CA ALA A 35 2.86 -4.50 -10.93
C ALA A 35 2.45 -3.05 -10.70
N PHE A 36 2.91 -2.47 -9.60
CA PHE A 36 2.58 -1.08 -9.30
C PHE A 36 3.26 -0.12 -10.29
N ALA A 37 4.50 -0.40 -10.65
CA ALA A 37 5.18 0.45 -11.62
C ALA A 37 4.47 0.41 -12.97
N ALA A 38 4.02 -0.76 -13.39
CA ALA A 38 3.28 -0.88 -14.64
C ALA A 38 1.97 -0.13 -14.60
N ALA A 39 1.41 0.06 -13.41
CA ALA A 39 0.17 0.80 -13.25
C ALA A 39 0.40 2.30 -13.06
N GLY A 40 1.65 2.75 -13.10
CA GLY A 40 1.96 4.18 -13.02
C GLY A 40 2.41 4.67 -11.67
N TYR A 41 2.52 3.80 -10.69
CA TYR A 41 2.96 4.21 -9.35
C TYR A 41 4.47 4.24 -9.26
N THR A 42 4.96 5.12 -8.40
CA THR A 42 6.34 5.10 -7.95
C THR A 42 6.39 4.21 -6.72
N THR A 43 7.31 3.26 -6.68
CA THR A 43 7.34 2.30 -5.56
C THR A 43 8.63 2.43 -4.77
N ILE A 44 8.49 2.23 -3.47
CA ILE A 44 9.60 2.14 -2.53
C ILE A 44 9.41 0.83 -1.78
N SER A 45 10.47 0.10 -1.53
CA SER A 45 10.40 -1.20 -0.87
C SER A 45 11.17 -1.19 0.44
N ALA A 46 10.67 -1.94 1.40
CA ALA A 46 11.33 -2.15 2.67
C ALA A 46 11.12 -3.59 3.10
N GLU A 47 12.14 -4.20 3.68
CA GLU A 47 12.09 -5.60 4.03
C GLU A 47 11.59 -5.85 5.45
N ASN A 48 11.41 -4.80 6.22
CA ASN A 48 10.89 -4.93 7.57
C ASN A 48 10.22 -3.64 7.98
N GLY A 49 9.53 -3.69 9.12
CA GLY A 49 8.77 -2.53 9.58
C GLY A 49 9.62 -1.34 9.93
N ARG A 50 10.80 -1.58 10.52
CA ARG A 50 11.67 -0.47 10.89
C ARG A 50 12.14 0.30 9.67
N MET A 51 12.59 -0.44 8.66
CA MET A 51 12.99 0.18 7.40
C MET A 51 11.80 0.88 6.75
N GLY A 52 10.63 0.25 6.84
CA GLY A 52 9.42 0.83 6.28
C GLY A 52 9.08 2.17 6.90
N LEU A 53 9.22 2.30 8.21
CA LEU A 53 8.93 3.57 8.87
C LEU A 53 9.92 4.65 8.47
N ARG A 54 11.18 4.29 8.27
CA ARG A 54 12.16 5.24 7.78
C ARG A 54 11.82 5.69 6.37
N MET A 55 11.41 4.76 5.52
CA MET A 55 11.04 5.10 4.15
C MET A 55 9.78 5.96 4.13
N LEU A 56 8.86 5.70 5.06
CA LEU A 56 7.66 6.51 5.18
C LEU A 56 8.01 7.97 5.43
N ASP A 57 8.88 8.21 6.37
CA ASP A 57 9.26 9.59 6.71
C ASP A 57 10.05 10.24 5.59
N ALA A 58 10.90 9.49 4.92
CA ALA A 58 11.75 10.03 3.87
C ALA A 58 10.97 10.32 2.59
N HIS A 59 10.02 9.48 2.23
CA HIS A 59 9.37 9.54 0.93
C HIS A 59 7.92 9.99 0.96
N LYS A 60 7.27 9.95 2.10
CA LYS A 60 5.88 10.37 2.30
C LYS A 60 4.95 9.76 1.25
N PRO A 61 4.84 8.42 1.26
CA PRO A 61 3.99 7.75 0.27
C PRO A 61 2.52 8.03 0.48
N ASP A 62 1.74 7.80 -0.55
CA ASP A 62 0.29 7.94 -0.49
C ASP A 62 -0.37 6.67 -0.01
N LEU A 63 0.31 5.56 -0.16
CA LEU A 63 -0.21 4.24 0.19
C LEU A 63 0.91 3.39 0.75
N VAL A 64 0.57 2.61 1.77
CA VAL A 64 1.49 1.62 2.33
C VAL A 64 0.84 0.25 2.20
N VAL A 65 1.59 -0.70 1.66
CA VAL A 65 1.18 -2.10 1.62
C VAL A 65 2.12 -2.84 2.55
N THR A 66 1.62 -3.41 3.62
CA THR A 66 2.47 -4.07 4.59
C THR A 66 1.97 -5.46 4.98
N ASP A 67 2.88 -6.41 5.01
CA ASP A 67 2.60 -7.73 5.58
C ASP A 67 2.49 -7.56 7.08
N ILE A 68 1.44 -8.13 7.67
CA ILE A 68 1.26 -8.03 9.12
C ILE A 68 1.87 -9.23 9.84
N VAL A 69 2.22 -10.28 9.11
CA VAL A 69 2.81 -11.47 9.71
C VAL A 69 4.28 -11.52 9.33
N MET A 70 5.06 -10.71 10.00
CA MET A 70 6.50 -10.68 9.84
C MET A 70 7.13 -11.04 11.18
N PRO A 71 8.40 -11.43 11.18
CA PRO A 71 9.07 -11.72 12.44
C PRO A 71 8.92 -10.55 13.41
N GLU A 72 8.70 -10.89 14.68
CA GLU A 72 8.63 -9.90 15.75
C GLU A 72 7.43 -8.97 15.66
N MET A 73 6.39 -9.40 14.96
CA MET A 73 5.14 -8.63 14.87
C MET A 73 5.35 -7.22 14.32
N GLU A 74 6.34 -7.06 13.47
CA GLU A 74 6.69 -5.75 12.97
C GLU A 74 5.59 -5.13 12.12
N GLY A 75 4.83 -5.96 11.41
CA GLY A 75 3.79 -5.43 10.56
C GLY A 75 2.71 -4.71 11.32
N ILE A 76 2.27 -5.31 12.43
CA ILE A 76 1.23 -4.69 13.26
C ILE A 76 1.76 -3.43 13.91
N GLY A 77 2.97 -3.50 14.43
CA GLY A 77 3.59 -2.32 15.03
C GLY A 77 3.72 -1.18 14.04
N ALA A 78 4.08 -1.52 12.80
CA ALA A 78 4.21 -0.51 11.77
C ALA A 78 2.87 0.18 11.50
N ILE A 79 1.79 -0.59 11.41
CA ILE A 79 0.47 -0.01 11.18
C ILE A 79 0.12 0.99 12.29
N LEU A 80 0.36 0.62 13.53
CA LEU A 80 0.05 1.50 14.64
C LEU A 80 0.83 2.80 14.54
N GLN A 81 2.10 2.72 14.22
CA GLN A 81 2.91 3.92 14.13
C GLN A 81 2.55 4.77 12.93
N ILE A 82 2.20 4.14 11.83
CA ILE A 82 1.78 4.89 10.65
C ILE A 82 0.51 5.68 10.94
N ARG A 83 -0.43 5.07 11.66
CA ARG A 83 -1.68 5.76 11.98
C ARG A 83 -1.50 6.96 12.87
N ARG A 84 -0.39 7.04 13.58
CA ARG A 84 -0.12 8.17 14.45
C ARG A 84 0.45 9.38 13.73
N LYS A 85 0.80 9.23 12.46
CA LYS A 85 1.34 10.35 11.70
C LYS A 85 0.26 11.41 11.49
N ALA A 86 0.69 12.65 11.30
CA ALA A 86 -0.24 13.75 11.12
C ALA A 86 -1.12 13.57 9.90
N SER A 87 -0.54 13.08 8.81
CA SER A 87 -1.28 12.79 7.59
C SER A 87 -0.96 11.38 7.17
N PRO A 88 -1.62 10.39 7.76
CA PRO A 88 -1.27 9.01 7.46
C PRO A 88 -1.68 8.63 6.03
N PRO A 89 -0.85 7.81 5.36
CA PRO A 89 -1.24 7.28 4.07
C PRO A 89 -2.33 6.24 4.23
N LYS A 90 -2.93 5.85 3.12
CA LYS A 90 -3.81 4.68 3.13
C LYS A 90 -2.98 3.44 3.40
N ILE A 91 -3.57 2.45 4.04
CA ILE A 91 -2.86 1.25 4.43
C ILE A 91 -3.60 0.01 3.96
N ILE A 92 -2.91 -0.85 3.23
CA ILE A 92 -3.39 -2.18 2.91
C ILE A 92 -2.56 -3.17 3.71
N ALA A 93 -3.22 -3.98 4.51
CA ALA A 93 -2.55 -5.02 5.29
C ALA A 93 -2.67 -6.34 4.56
N ILE A 94 -1.58 -7.09 4.51
CA ILE A 94 -1.54 -8.39 3.84
C ILE A 94 -1.24 -9.46 4.89
N SER A 95 -1.95 -10.57 4.82
CA SER A 95 -1.73 -11.70 5.73
C SER A 95 -1.51 -12.96 4.94
N GLY A 96 -0.50 -13.72 5.32
CA GLY A 96 -0.21 -14.98 4.66
C GLY A 96 -1.25 -16.04 4.95
N ALA A 97 -1.50 -16.88 3.96
CA ALA A 97 -2.30 -18.06 4.16
C ALA A 97 -1.48 -19.05 4.97
N GLY A 98 -2.12 -19.96 5.61
CA GLY A 98 -1.41 -21.01 6.32
C GLY A 98 -1.14 -20.73 7.78
N THR A 99 -1.37 -19.52 8.23
CA THR A 99 -1.31 -19.27 9.66
C THR A 99 -2.66 -19.61 10.24
N GLY A 100 -2.67 -20.30 11.36
CA GLY A 100 -3.93 -20.66 12.00
C GLY A 100 -4.73 -19.45 12.42
N GLY A 101 -4.08 -18.31 12.59
CA GLY A 101 -4.75 -17.10 13.01
C GLY A 101 -5.04 -16.13 11.89
N ARG A 102 -5.05 -16.57 10.65
CA ARG A 102 -5.21 -15.68 9.53
C ARG A 102 -6.42 -14.76 9.66
N ARG A 103 -7.56 -15.30 10.02
CA ARG A 103 -8.75 -14.48 10.20
C ARG A 103 -8.56 -13.44 11.27
N ASN A 104 -7.94 -13.84 12.36
CA ASN A 104 -7.70 -12.93 13.47
C ASN A 104 -6.75 -11.81 13.06
N TYR A 105 -5.71 -12.14 12.30
CA TYR A 105 -4.77 -11.12 11.87
C TYR A 105 -5.43 -10.11 10.96
N LEU A 106 -6.28 -10.56 10.03
CA LEU A 106 -6.96 -9.64 9.15
C LEU A 106 -7.93 -8.75 9.91
N SER A 107 -8.65 -9.32 10.85
CA SER A 107 -9.57 -8.57 11.69
C SER A 107 -8.80 -7.54 12.52
N TRP A 108 -7.68 -7.95 13.09
CA TRP A 108 -6.83 -7.07 13.86
C TRP A 108 -6.35 -5.90 13.02
N ALA A 109 -5.88 -6.18 11.81
CA ALA A 109 -5.36 -5.13 10.95
C ALA A 109 -6.41 -4.07 10.70
N LYS A 110 -7.64 -4.49 10.46
CA LYS A 110 -8.73 -3.54 10.26
C LYS A 110 -8.99 -2.73 11.51
N HIS A 111 -9.02 -3.39 12.66
CA HIS A 111 -9.21 -2.71 13.94
C HIS A 111 -8.11 -1.70 14.22
N LEU A 112 -6.88 -2.03 13.84
CA LEU A 112 -5.75 -1.16 14.11
C LEU A 112 -5.66 0.03 13.16
N GLY A 113 -6.46 0.03 12.12
CA GLY A 113 -6.52 1.17 11.25
C GLY A 113 -6.13 0.94 9.81
N ALA A 114 -5.99 -0.32 9.39
CA ALA A 114 -5.77 -0.58 7.98
C ALA A 114 -7.04 -0.23 7.21
N ASP A 115 -6.86 0.40 6.06
CA ASP A 115 -8.00 0.79 5.24
C ASP A 115 -8.54 -0.39 4.46
N ALA A 116 -7.71 -1.39 4.21
CA ALA A 116 -8.14 -2.61 3.54
C ALA A 116 -7.23 -3.75 3.95
N VAL A 117 -7.72 -4.96 3.80
CA VAL A 117 -6.94 -6.16 4.12
C VAL A 117 -7.03 -7.12 2.95
N LEU A 118 -5.98 -7.91 2.75
CA LEU A 118 -5.91 -8.82 1.62
C LEU A 118 -5.15 -10.06 2.06
N ALA A 119 -5.70 -11.23 1.79
CA ALA A 119 -5.10 -12.49 2.18
C ALA A 119 -4.26 -13.05 1.04
N LYS A 120 -3.10 -13.60 1.38
CA LYS A 120 -2.27 -14.34 0.42
C LYS A 120 -2.88 -15.72 0.21
N PRO A 121 -2.84 -16.26 -0.98
CA PRO A 121 -2.30 -15.66 -2.20
C PRO A 121 -3.29 -14.71 -2.84
N PHE A 122 -2.78 -13.72 -3.52
CA PHE A 122 -3.62 -12.79 -4.26
C PHE A 122 -2.97 -12.52 -5.61
N ARG A 123 -3.75 -11.98 -6.52
CA ARG A 123 -3.24 -11.61 -7.83
C ARG A 123 -2.72 -10.19 -7.78
N MET A 124 -1.70 -9.92 -8.58
CA MET A 124 -1.17 -8.57 -8.65
C MET A 124 -2.26 -7.59 -9.11
N SER A 125 -3.14 -8.03 -10.01
CA SER A 125 -4.24 -7.17 -10.43
C SER A 125 -5.20 -6.81 -9.30
N GLN A 126 -5.35 -7.71 -8.33
CA GLN A 126 -6.24 -7.44 -7.20
C GLN A 126 -5.68 -6.34 -6.31
N ILE A 127 -4.38 -6.41 -6.00
CA ILE A 127 -3.81 -5.41 -5.12
C ILE A 127 -3.72 -4.06 -5.79
N VAL A 128 -3.45 -4.03 -7.08
CA VAL A 128 -3.42 -2.77 -7.82
C VAL A 128 -4.81 -2.16 -7.90
N ALA A 129 -5.83 -2.96 -8.20
CA ALA A 129 -7.20 -2.46 -8.26
C ALA A 129 -7.66 -1.92 -6.92
N LEU A 130 -7.34 -2.63 -5.85
CA LEU A 130 -7.69 -2.19 -4.51
C LEU A 130 -7.00 -0.87 -4.18
N SER A 131 -5.73 -0.75 -4.55
CA SER A 131 -4.97 0.46 -4.31
C SER A 131 -5.57 1.65 -5.07
N ASN A 132 -5.95 1.42 -6.31
CA ASN A 132 -6.57 2.47 -7.11
C ASN A 132 -7.84 2.97 -6.45
N ARG A 133 -8.66 2.06 -5.93
CA ARG A 133 -9.89 2.46 -5.29
C ARG A 133 -9.66 3.28 -4.03
N LEU A 134 -8.68 2.89 -3.24
CA LEU A 134 -8.39 3.62 -2.02
C LEU A 134 -7.89 5.03 -2.32
N ILE A 135 -7.04 5.16 -3.30
CA ILE A 135 -6.49 6.46 -3.66
C ILE A 135 -7.55 7.33 -4.32
N ASP A 136 -8.35 6.76 -5.21
CA ASP A 136 -9.43 7.49 -5.86
C ASP A 136 -10.49 7.94 -4.86
N ASN A 137 -10.85 7.07 -3.92
CA ASN A 137 -11.84 7.44 -2.91
C ASN A 137 -11.33 8.59 -2.05
N ASN A 138 -10.06 8.58 -1.73
CA ASN A 138 -9.48 9.65 -0.95
C ASN A 138 -9.58 10.98 -1.70
N SER A 139 -9.25 10.96 -2.99
CA SER A 139 -9.34 12.15 -3.82
C SER A 139 -10.77 12.65 -3.94
N ASN A 140 -11.70 11.73 -4.18
CA ASN A 140 -13.11 12.10 -4.29
C ASN A 140 -13.63 12.70 -3.01
N HIS A 141 -13.23 12.14 -1.89
CA HIS A 141 -13.67 12.65 -0.61
C HIS A 141 -13.19 14.07 -0.40
N LEU A 142 -11.94 14.35 -0.73
CA LEU A 142 -11.41 15.69 -0.60
C LEU A 142 -12.12 16.67 -1.52
N GLU A 143 -12.40 16.25 -2.74
CA GLU A 143 -13.13 17.10 -3.67
C GLU A 143 -14.53 17.40 -3.17
N GLY A 144 -15.18 16.39 -2.63
CA GLY A 144 -16.52 16.57 -2.09
C GLY A 144 -16.52 17.55 -0.95
N GLN A 145 -15.52 17.52 -0.11
CA GLN A 145 -15.43 18.47 0.97
C GLN A 145 -15.13 19.86 0.48
N GLY A 146 -14.35 19.96 -0.58
CA GLY A 146 -13.99 21.23 -1.13
C GLY A 146 -15.15 21.95 -1.81
N SER A 147 -16.13 21.19 -2.23
CA SER A 147 -17.28 21.82 -2.85
C SER A 147 -18.33 22.15 -1.83
#